data_47482e074c86430f000a68f0a6991c4f
#
_entry.id   47482e074c86430f000a68f0a6991c4f
#
_cell.length_a   1.000
_cell.length_b   1.000
_cell.length_c   1.000
_cell.angle_alpha   90.00
_cell.angle_beta   90.00
_cell.angle_gamma   90.00
#
_symmetry.space_group_name_H-M   'P 1'
#
loop_
_entity.id
_entity.type
_entity.pdbx_description
1 polymer ?
#
loop_
_entity_poly.entity_id
_entity_poly.type
_entity_poly.pdbx_seq_one_letter_code
_entity_poly.pdbx_strand_id
1 'polypeptide(L)'
;MVYVKNKDGKALMPCKPAKARHLLRDSKAKVVDVCPFTIQLDWDCENNKQEVIVGLDTGAVNVGCSALSGKKVLYASETKLRTDISKKMERRAKYRRSRRARKTRYREVRFDNRKSDRLLAPSLRSKVESTVKIVRQLSKILPISKVIVEIAKFDTQKLQNPDIKGIEYQKGVTEEYDNVRAYVFERDNYTCKICKKKEGVLQAHHIIQKKDGGSDRPENLATLHKICHDDFHKGLIQHKFSKPKEYKIETQVTIIKDFIVNELRKDFDVEITFGHITKRNRMRLNLPKSHCFDAVAICNPKKVERINSIYKRVCIPHGRYQLSKGIRSEHILPKGKVFGFNQWDKVKINNQIGFIKGRRTSGFFDICDIDGNNISHSVKYTEIQRLCSNNIMEVIASPPKTEVMGIRSETIL
;
A
#
# COMPACT_ATOMS: atom_id res chain seq x y z
N MET A 1 -15.11 20.83 1.82
CA MET A 1 -14.55 21.63 2.94
C MET A 1 -13.24 22.23 2.52
N VAL A 2 -12.84 23.37 3.13
CA VAL A 2 -11.56 24.03 2.92
C VAL A 2 -10.76 23.93 4.21
N TYR A 3 -9.52 23.43 4.11
CA TYR A 3 -8.63 23.34 5.27
C TYR A 3 -8.01 24.71 5.54
N VAL A 4 -7.78 25.00 6.81
CA VAL A 4 -7.34 26.32 7.26
C VAL A 4 -6.10 26.18 8.14
N LYS A 5 -5.13 27.04 7.92
CA LYS A 5 -3.96 27.22 8.80
C LYS A 5 -3.95 28.62 9.38
N ASN A 6 -3.42 28.76 10.58
CA ASN A 6 -3.14 30.09 11.13
C ASN A 6 -1.92 30.74 10.43
N LYS A 7 -1.57 31.94 10.84
CA LYS A 7 -0.41 32.70 10.34
C LYS A 7 0.91 31.91 10.46
N ASP A 8 1.09 31.15 11.56
CA ASP A 8 2.28 30.32 11.81
C ASP A 8 2.28 28.99 11.06
N GLY A 9 1.25 28.70 10.26
CA GLY A 9 1.12 27.45 9.53
C GLY A 9 0.58 26.26 10.34
N LYS A 10 0.14 26.47 11.60
CA LYS A 10 -0.51 25.43 12.40
C LYS A 10 -1.92 25.16 11.88
N ALA A 11 -2.35 23.91 11.91
CA ALA A 11 -3.67 23.49 11.45
C ALA A 11 -4.79 23.98 12.37
N LEU A 12 -5.85 24.50 11.78
CA LEU A 12 -7.09 24.90 12.42
C LEU A 12 -8.25 24.02 11.95
N MET A 13 -9.45 24.23 12.52
CA MET A 13 -10.66 23.55 12.05
C MET A 13 -11.01 23.99 10.64
N PRO A 14 -11.43 23.07 9.74
CA PRO A 14 -11.78 23.41 8.37
C PRO A 14 -13.06 24.25 8.29
N CYS A 15 -13.16 25.10 7.30
CA CYS A 15 -14.32 25.97 7.10
C CYS A 15 -15.16 25.57 5.86
N LYS A 16 -16.35 26.16 5.76
CA LYS A 16 -17.20 26.05 4.56
C LYS A 16 -16.57 26.80 3.38
N PRO A 17 -16.75 26.32 2.13
CA PRO A 17 -16.19 26.98 0.95
C PRO A 17 -16.62 28.46 0.78
N ALA A 18 -17.83 28.81 1.20
CA ALA A 18 -18.30 30.20 1.16
C ALA A 18 -17.44 31.12 2.06
N LYS A 19 -17.17 30.71 3.32
CA LYS A 19 -16.29 31.45 4.23
C LYS A 19 -14.88 31.61 3.64
N ALA A 20 -14.33 30.54 3.07
CA ALA A 20 -13.00 30.61 2.44
C ALA A 20 -12.96 31.62 1.27
N ARG A 21 -14.01 31.67 0.42
CA ARG A 21 -14.11 32.64 -0.67
C ARG A 21 -14.14 34.10 -0.18
N HIS A 22 -14.87 34.38 0.90
CA HIS A 22 -14.85 35.72 1.51
C HIS A 22 -13.46 36.07 2.03
N LEU A 23 -12.80 35.15 2.77
CA LEU A 23 -11.46 35.38 3.31
C LEU A 23 -10.42 35.67 2.21
N LEU A 24 -10.51 34.92 1.11
CA LEU A 24 -9.60 35.13 -0.04
C LEU A 24 -9.90 36.44 -0.79
N ARG A 25 -11.19 36.78 -1.01
CA ARG A 25 -11.60 38.01 -1.64
C ARG A 25 -11.16 39.24 -0.84
N ASP A 26 -11.32 39.18 0.47
CA ASP A 26 -10.98 40.26 1.39
C ASP A 26 -9.46 40.28 1.73
N SER A 27 -8.63 39.51 1.00
CA SER A 27 -7.17 39.43 1.16
C SER A 27 -6.74 39.06 2.59
N LYS A 28 -7.63 38.42 3.39
CA LYS A 28 -7.38 37.95 4.76
C LYS A 28 -6.77 36.56 4.81
N ALA A 29 -6.65 35.89 3.68
CA ALA A 29 -6.04 34.56 3.58
C ALA A 29 -5.39 34.38 2.21
N LYS A 30 -4.41 33.50 2.14
CA LYS A 30 -3.76 33.06 0.89
C LYS A 30 -3.91 31.55 0.67
N VAL A 31 -3.94 31.12 -0.60
CA VAL A 31 -3.94 29.70 -0.96
C VAL A 31 -2.54 29.12 -0.76
N VAL A 32 -2.43 28.05 0.04
CA VAL A 32 -1.16 27.35 0.32
C VAL A 32 -1.10 26.02 -0.40
N ASP A 33 -2.22 25.30 -0.51
CA ASP A 33 -2.28 24.03 -1.22
C ASP A 33 -3.62 23.92 -1.97
N VAL A 34 -3.58 23.27 -3.12
CA VAL A 34 -4.76 23.09 -3.98
C VAL A 34 -5.39 21.70 -3.75
N CYS A 35 -4.61 20.72 -3.30
CA CYS A 35 -5.10 19.35 -3.16
C CYS A 35 -4.49 18.66 -1.93
N PRO A 36 -5.25 18.56 -0.82
CA PRO A 36 -6.57 19.15 -0.57
C PRO A 36 -6.52 20.67 -0.44
N PHE A 37 -7.59 21.34 -0.85
CA PHE A 37 -7.61 22.81 -0.89
C PHE A 37 -7.44 23.41 0.52
N THR A 38 -6.36 24.16 0.70
CA THR A 38 -5.92 24.67 2.00
C THR A 38 -5.57 26.15 1.88
N ILE A 39 -6.09 26.95 2.78
CA ILE A 39 -5.78 28.37 2.92
C ILE A 39 -5.03 28.65 4.21
N GLN A 40 -4.22 29.69 4.23
CA GLN A 40 -3.53 30.20 5.42
C GLN A 40 -4.04 31.60 5.72
N LEU A 41 -4.37 31.84 6.97
CA LEU A 41 -4.80 33.15 7.47
C LEU A 41 -3.59 34.08 7.64
N ASP A 42 -3.80 35.37 7.41
CA ASP A 42 -2.75 36.38 7.55
C ASP A 42 -2.78 37.11 8.89
N TRP A 43 -3.72 36.76 9.79
CA TRP A 43 -3.84 37.34 11.14
C TRP A 43 -3.73 36.27 12.23
N ASP A 44 -3.45 36.72 13.43
CA ASP A 44 -3.44 35.87 14.61
C ASP A 44 -4.89 35.61 15.06
N CYS A 45 -5.22 34.37 15.30
CA CYS A 45 -6.53 33.96 15.76
C CYS A 45 -6.42 32.98 16.92
N GLU A 46 -7.44 32.98 17.77
CA GLU A 46 -7.54 31.99 18.84
C GLU A 46 -7.61 30.58 18.28
N ASN A 47 -6.86 29.67 18.94
CA ASN A 47 -6.76 28.28 18.52
C ASN A 47 -7.90 27.43 19.12
N ASN A 48 -9.16 27.86 18.96
CA ASN A 48 -10.32 27.07 19.35
C ASN A 48 -10.42 25.81 18.47
N LYS A 49 -10.07 24.66 19.04
CA LYS A 49 -10.04 23.36 18.36
C LYS A 49 -11.10 22.45 18.93
N GLN A 50 -11.86 21.81 18.05
CA GLN A 50 -12.68 20.67 18.42
C GLN A 50 -11.83 19.42 18.44
N GLU A 51 -12.23 18.41 19.19
CA GLU A 51 -11.59 17.11 19.15
C GLU A 51 -11.67 16.52 17.75
N VAL A 52 -10.51 16.09 17.21
CA VAL A 52 -10.40 15.43 15.91
C VAL A 52 -9.76 14.06 16.10
N ILE A 53 -10.55 13.03 15.88
CA ILE A 53 -10.13 11.64 15.97
C ILE A 53 -9.80 11.13 14.56
N VAL A 54 -8.63 10.52 14.41
CA VAL A 54 -8.20 9.88 13.15
C VAL A 54 -8.34 8.38 13.29
N GLY A 55 -9.10 7.75 12.38
CA GLY A 55 -9.15 6.30 12.21
C GLY A 55 -8.21 5.85 11.10
N LEU A 56 -7.46 4.80 11.37
CA LEU A 56 -6.50 4.21 10.44
C LEU A 56 -6.73 2.71 10.30
N ASP A 57 -7.20 2.30 9.12
CA ASP A 57 -7.31 0.89 8.72
C ASP A 57 -6.03 0.48 7.98
N THR A 58 -5.24 -0.41 8.61
CA THR A 58 -3.90 -0.79 8.14
C THR A 58 -3.93 -2.04 7.27
N GLY A 59 -4.13 -1.88 5.97
CA GLY A 59 -4.02 -2.97 5.01
C GLY A 59 -2.60 -3.17 4.46
N ALA A 60 -2.34 -4.34 3.87
CA ALA A 60 -1.05 -4.66 3.24
C ALA A 60 -0.83 -3.96 1.90
N VAL A 61 -1.89 -3.63 1.17
CA VAL A 61 -1.88 -3.01 -0.15
C VAL A 61 -2.57 -1.66 -0.12
N ASN A 62 -3.72 -1.57 0.54
CA ASN A 62 -4.48 -0.35 0.70
C ASN A 62 -4.55 0.03 2.18
N VAL A 63 -4.56 1.32 2.45
CA VAL A 63 -4.71 1.89 3.78
C VAL A 63 -5.85 2.89 3.74
N GLY A 64 -6.83 2.69 4.63
CA GLY A 64 -7.90 3.64 4.88
C GLY A 64 -7.49 4.65 5.95
N CYS A 65 -7.78 5.93 5.72
CA CYS A 65 -7.56 6.96 6.72
C CYS A 65 -8.73 7.94 6.71
N SER A 66 -9.31 8.20 7.87
CA SER A 66 -10.37 9.19 8.03
C SER A 66 -10.15 10.03 9.27
N ALA A 67 -10.63 11.27 9.25
CA ALA A 67 -10.62 12.18 10.39
C ALA A 67 -12.03 12.69 10.66
N LEU A 68 -12.47 12.55 11.90
CA LEU A 68 -13.81 12.94 12.36
C LEU A 68 -13.75 13.93 13.50
N SER A 69 -14.74 14.83 13.53
CA SER A 69 -15.05 15.63 14.72
C SER A 69 -16.53 15.41 15.05
N GLY A 70 -16.79 14.70 16.14
CA GLY A 70 -18.12 14.22 16.52
C GLY A 70 -18.75 13.36 15.41
N LYS A 71 -19.87 13.83 14.82
CA LYS A 71 -20.59 13.15 13.73
C LYS A 71 -20.09 13.52 12.31
N LYS A 72 -19.22 14.53 12.20
CA LYS A 72 -18.80 15.11 10.93
C LYS A 72 -17.49 14.50 10.46
N VAL A 73 -17.49 13.96 9.24
CA VAL A 73 -16.28 13.50 8.57
C VAL A 73 -15.58 14.69 7.93
N LEU A 74 -14.39 15.02 8.44
CA LEU A 74 -13.57 16.12 7.97
C LEU A 74 -12.67 15.71 6.81
N TYR A 75 -12.20 14.46 6.83
CA TYR A 75 -11.32 13.89 5.80
C TYR A 75 -11.59 12.40 5.68
N ALA A 76 -11.53 11.87 4.47
CA ALA A 76 -11.62 10.45 4.21
C ALA A 76 -10.77 10.10 2.98
N SER A 77 -9.93 9.07 3.09
CA SER A 77 -9.06 8.66 1.98
C SER A 77 -8.80 7.16 1.97
N GLU A 78 -8.55 6.66 0.77
CA GLU A 78 -7.99 5.34 0.54
C GLU A 78 -6.66 5.49 -0.20
N THR A 79 -5.59 4.93 0.36
CA THR A 79 -4.23 5.06 -0.15
C THR A 79 -3.70 3.70 -0.60
N LYS A 80 -3.38 3.57 -1.87
CA LYS A 80 -2.71 2.39 -2.44
C LYS A 80 -1.21 2.45 -2.16
N LEU A 81 -0.71 1.48 -1.41
CA LEU A 81 0.71 1.36 -1.07
C LEU A 81 1.51 0.77 -2.24
N ARG A 82 2.83 0.94 -2.19
CA ARG A 82 3.74 0.38 -3.18
C ARG A 82 3.89 -1.14 -3.01
N THR A 83 3.77 -1.86 -4.12
CA THR A 83 3.96 -3.33 -4.20
C THR A 83 5.20 -3.72 -5.01
N ASP A 84 5.87 -2.77 -5.66
CA ASP A 84 6.97 -3.00 -6.62
C ASP A 84 8.35 -3.14 -5.97
N ILE A 85 8.48 -2.91 -4.66
CA ILE A 85 9.76 -2.81 -3.95
C ILE A 85 10.53 -4.13 -3.97
N SER A 86 9.87 -5.26 -3.72
CA SER A 86 10.52 -6.58 -3.75
C SER A 86 11.14 -6.86 -5.13
N LYS A 87 10.36 -6.66 -6.20
CA LYS A 87 10.85 -6.83 -7.59
C LYS A 87 12.04 -5.91 -7.91
N LYS A 88 12.02 -4.68 -7.41
CA LYS A 88 13.15 -3.74 -7.56
C LYS A 88 14.39 -4.18 -6.79
N MET A 89 14.22 -4.74 -5.59
CA MET A 89 15.33 -5.26 -4.80
C MET A 89 15.98 -6.49 -5.44
N GLU A 90 15.20 -7.41 -6.00
CA GLU A 90 15.69 -8.55 -6.78
C GLU A 90 16.48 -8.08 -8.01
N ARG A 91 15.94 -7.13 -8.76
CA ARG A 91 16.62 -6.53 -9.92
C ARG A 91 17.95 -5.87 -9.51
N ARG A 92 17.98 -5.13 -8.40
CA ARG A 92 19.22 -4.56 -7.86
C ARG A 92 20.24 -5.64 -7.45
N ALA A 93 19.77 -6.75 -6.88
CA ALA A 93 20.63 -7.89 -6.54
C ALA A 93 21.23 -8.54 -7.82
N LYS A 94 20.40 -8.74 -8.86
CA LYS A 94 20.85 -9.25 -10.17
C LYS A 94 21.93 -8.37 -10.80
N TYR A 95 21.75 -7.04 -10.80
CA TYR A 95 22.74 -6.12 -11.33
C TYR A 95 24.02 -6.10 -10.50
N ARG A 96 23.94 -6.22 -9.18
CA ARG A 96 25.15 -6.35 -8.33
C ARG A 96 25.92 -7.61 -8.62
N ARG A 97 25.24 -8.77 -8.80
CA ARG A 97 25.89 -10.04 -9.21
C ARG A 97 26.58 -9.87 -10.57
N SER A 98 25.89 -9.33 -11.56
CA SER A 98 26.46 -9.09 -12.91
C SER A 98 27.68 -8.17 -12.87
N ARG A 99 27.70 -7.11 -12.05
CA ARG A 99 28.87 -6.25 -11.88
C ARG A 99 30.04 -6.96 -11.23
N ARG A 100 29.81 -7.85 -10.26
CA ARG A 100 30.86 -8.64 -9.61
C ARG A 100 31.48 -9.68 -10.53
N ALA A 101 30.66 -10.25 -11.41
CA ALA A 101 31.13 -11.22 -12.41
C ALA A 101 32.01 -10.61 -13.51
N ARG A 102 32.01 -9.27 -13.66
CA ARG A 102 32.91 -8.58 -14.59
C ARG A 102 34.29 -8.49 -13.97
N LYS A 103 35.30 -9.10 -14.60
CA LYS A 103 36.71 -9.10 -14.16
C LYS A 103 37.43 -7.75 -14.36
N THR A 104 36.72 -6.63 -14.42
CA THR A 104 37.30 -5.30 -14.71
C THR A 104 37.95 -4.60 -13.50
N ARG A 105 37.56 -4.97 -12.29
CA ARG A 105 38.18 -4.48 -11.04
C ARG A 105 37.99 -5.51 -9.93
N TYR A 106 39.08 -5.91 -9.31
CA TYR A 106 39.01 -6.57 -8.00
C TYR A 106 38.63 -5.55 -6.94
N ARG A 107 37.67 -5.87 -6.11
CA ARG A 107 37.35 -5.11 -4.90
C ARG A 107 37.27 -6.11 -3.76
N GLU A 108 37.93 -5.77 -2.69
CA GLU A 108 37.85 -6.53 -1.46
C GLU A 108 36.40 -6.75 -1.00
N VAL A 109 36.15 -7.90 -0.39
CA VAL A 109 34.84 -8.24 0.11
C VAL A 109 34.56 -7.42 1.37
N ARG A 110 33.64 -6.50 1.30
CA ARG A 110 33.24 -5.62 2.41
C ARG A 110 32.12 -6.28 3.20
N PHE A 111 32.44 -7.15 4.13
CA PHE A 111 31.45 -7.83 4.97
C PHE A 111 30.77 -6.90 5.95
N ASP A 112 31.48 -5.94 6.53
CA ASP A 112 30.96 -5.03 7.56
C ASP A 112 29.91 -4.07 7.03
N ASN A 113 29.97 -3.67 5.78
CA ASN A 113 28.93 -2.86 5.13
C ASN A 113 27.59 -3.61 4.91
N ARG A 114 27.50 -4.89 5.25
CA ARG A 114 26.29 -5.70 5.12
C ARG A 114 25.58 -5.89 6.45
N LYS A 115 26.21 -5.60 7.56
CA LYS A 115 25.56 -5.54 8.86
C LYS A 115 24.55 -4.41 8.78
N SER A 116 23.28 -4.73 8.88
CA SER A 116 22.19 -3.77 8.87
C SER A 116 21.48 -3.89 10.21
N ASP A 117 21.48 -2.82 10.98
CA ASP A 117 20.66 -2.69 12.19
C ASP A 117 19.16 -2.59 11.89
N ARG A 118 18.80 -2.83 10.63
CA ARG A 118 17.43 -2.73 10.14
C ARG A 118 16.66 -3.99 10.50
N LEU A 119 15.76 -3.86 11.45
CA LEU A 119 14.84 -4.94 11.86
C LEU A 119 13.84 -5.35 10.77
N LEU A 120 13.53 -4.45 9.80
CA LEU A 120 12.55 -4.69 8.77
C LEU A 120 13.15 -4.79 7.37
N ALA A 121 12.62 -5.72 6.57
CA ALA A 121 12.89 -5.77 5.13
C ALA A 121 12.46 -4.44 4.43
N PRO A 122 13.17 -3.99 3.37
CA PRO A 122 12.88 -2.72 2.71
C PRO A 122 11.44 -2.54 2.23
N SER A 123 10.78 -3.64 1.81
CA SER A 123 9.37 -3.62 1.41
C SER A 123 8.44 -3.34 2.58
N LEU A 124 8.66 -3.96 3.73
CA LEU A 124 7.87 -3.76 4.95
C LEU A 124 8.12 -2.36 5.54
N ARG A 125 9.39 -1.96 5.61
CA ARG A 125 9.75 -0.62 6.06
C ARG A 125 9.06 0.47 5.25
N SER A 126 9.04 0.35 3.92
CA SER A 126 8.33 1.31 3.06
C SER A 126 6.83 1.34 3.33
N LYS A 127 6.20 0.23 3.68
CA LYS A 127 4.78 0.20 4.07
C LYS A 127 4.56 0.96 5.38
N VAL A 128 5.37 0.71 6.41
CA VAL A 128 5.31 1.42 7.70
C VAL A 128 5.48 2.93 7.46
N GLU A 129 6.57 3.33 6.80
CA GLU A 129 6.88 4.75 6.54
C GLU A 129 5.77 5.44 5.74
N SER A 130 5.18 4.75 4.74
CA SER A 130 4.08 5.30 3.94
C SER A 130 2.81 5.48 4.76
N THR A 131 2.47 4.51 5.61
CA THR A 131 1.29 4.58 6.48
C THR A 131 1.42 5.69 7.52
N VAL A 132 2.55 5.78 8.20
CA VAL A 132 2.83 6.87 9.17
C VAL A 132 2.80 8.24 8.48
N LYS A 133 3.37 8.33 7.28
CA LYS A 133 3.38 9.57 6.49
C LYS A 133 1.97 10.07 6.16
N ILE A 134 0.97 9.19 5.96
CA ILE A 134 -0.43 9.61 5.74
C ILE A 134 -0.93 10.42 6.91
N VAL A 135 -0.77 9.92 8.14
CA VAL A 135 -1.21 10.60 9.36
C VAL A 135 -0.42 11.90 9.59
N ARG A 136 0.91 11.86 9.42
CA ARG A 136 1.76 13.07 9.52
C ARG A 136 1.42 14.13 8.47
N GLN A 137 0.97 13.76 7.27
CA GLN A 137 0.50 14.73 6.28
C GLN A 137 -0.86 15.31 6.68
N LEU A 138 -1.73 14.48 7.26
CA LEU A 138 -3.03 14.93 7.73
C LEU A 138 -2.92 15.91 8.91
N SER A 139 -1.96 15.71 9.83
CA SER A 139 -1.72 16.63 10.95
C SER A 139 -1.27 18.04 10.53
N LYS A 140 -0.75 18.18 9.31
CA LYS A 140 -0.41 19.50 8.75
C LYS A 140 -1.62 20.33 8.33
N ILE A 141 -2.81 19.71 8.18
CA ILE A 141 -4.03 20.36 7.70
C ILE A 141 -5.21 20.23 8.67
N LEU A 142 -5.13 19.33 9.65
CA LEU A 142 -6.14 19.14 10.71
C LEU A 142 -5.49 19.06 12.08
N PRO A 143 -6.08 19.66 13.11
CA PRO A 143 -5.59 19.59 14.48
C PRO A 143 -5.98 18.23 15.10
N ILE A 144 -5.15 17.21 14.90
CA ILE A 144 -5.41 15.84 15.38
C ILE A 144 -5.25 15.78 16.89
N SER A 145 -6.26 15.27 17.59
CA SER A 145 -6.24 15.03 19.02
C SER A 145 -5.86 13.60 19.37
N LYS A 146 -6.36 12.63 18.58
CA LYS A 146 -6.16 11.20 18.83
C LYS A 146 -6.12 10.41 17.52
N VAL A 147 -5.35 9.33 17.51
CA VAL A 147 -5.29 8.38 16.39
C VAL A 147 -5.70 7.00 16.86
N ILE A 148 -6.69 6.39 16.22
CA ILE A 148 -7.13 5.02 16.49
C ILE A 148 -6.67 4.14 15.32
N VAL A 149 -5.87 3.12 15.62
CA VAL A 149 -5.30 2.21 14.62
C VAL A 149 -5.94 0.84 14.73
N GLU A 150 -6.52 0.35 13.63
CA GLU A 150 -6.91 -1.05 13.57
C GLU A 150 -5.68 -1.93 13.36
N ILE A 151 -5.53 -2.91 14.24
CA ILE A 151 -4.51 -3.94 14.11
C ILE A 151 -5.15 -5.31 13.89
N ALA A 152 -4.67 -6.01 12.88
CA ALA A 152 -5.01 -7.41 12.66
C ALA A 152 -3.87 -8.30 13.19
N LYS A 153 -4.24 -9.31 13.97
CA LYS A 153 -3.35 -10.40 14.38
C LYS A 153 -3.79 -11.65 13.64
N PHE A 154 -2.99 -12.09 12.69
CA PHE A 154 -3.23 -13.34 11.99
C PHE A 154 -2.31 -14.41 12.57
N ASP A 155 -2.91 -15.45 13.11
CA ASP A 155 -2.20 -16.67 13.47
C ASP A 155 -2.08 -17.52 12.20
N THR A 156 -0.93 -17.42 11.54
CA THR A 156 -0.70 -18.11 10.28
C THR A 156 -0.54 -19.62 10.45
N GLN A 157 -0.11 -20.07 11.62
CA GLN A 157 -0.03 -21.51 11.92
C GLN A 157 -1.43 -22.10 12.12
N LYS A 158 -2.29 -21.41 12.87
CA LYS A 158 -3.70 -21.80 13.05
C LYS A 158 -4.51 -21.70 11.76
N LEU A 159 -4.17 -20.80 10.85
CA LEU A 159 -4.78 -20.72 9.52
C LEU A 159 -4.38 -21.92 8.64
N GLN A 160 -3.22 -22.53 8.88
CA GLN A 160 -2.74 -23.73 8.19
C GLN A 160 -3.30 -25.00 8.85
N ASN A 161 -3.21 -25.07 10.17
CA ASN A 161 -3.73 -26.16 10.99
C ASN A 161 -4.67 -25.58 12.06
N PRO A 162 -6.00 -25.63 11.89
CA PRO A 162 -6.97 -25.10 12.85
C PRO A 162 -6.90 -25.74 14.24
N ASP A 163 -6.40 -26.96 14.33
CA ASP A 163 -6.36 -27.78 15.55
C ASP A 163 -5.09 -27.57 16.37
N ILE A 164 -4.11 -26.80 15.86
CA ILE A 164 -2.81 -26.57 16.50
C ILE A 164 -2.98 -25.97 17.91
N LYS A 165 -2.31 -26.57 18.91
CA LYS A 165 -2.38 -26.19 20.33
C LYS A 165 -1.05 -26.28 21.04
N GLY A 166 -0.87 -25.40 22.03
CA GLY A 166 0.22 -25.47 23.01
C GLY A 166 1.61 -25.60 22.37
N ILE A 167 2.32 -26.66 22.71
CA ILE A 167 3.71 -26.93 22.30
C ILE A 167 3.86 -27.14 20.79
N GLU A 168 2.78 -27.51 20.08
CA GLU A 168 2.80 -27.70 18.62
C GLU A 168 3.14 -26.41 17.86
N TYR A 169 2.88 -25.24 18.46
CA TYR A 169 3.30 -23.95 17.89
C TYR A 169 4.83 -23.80 17.83
N GLN A 170 5.55 -24.50 18.66
CA GLN A 170 7.02 -24.49 18.71
C GLN A 170 7.63 -25.53 17.79
N LYS A 171 6.86 -26.58 17.44
CA LYS A 171 7.29 -27.66 16.56
C LYS A 171 6.86 -27.38 15.11
N GLY A 172 7.85 -27.29 14.23
CA GLY A 172 7.59 -27.21 12.79
C GLY A 172 7.24 -28.60 12.24
N VAL A 173 6.40 -28.68 11.20
CA VAL A 173 6.05 -29.98 10.55
C VAL A 173 7.25 -30.73 9.99
N THR A 174 8.42 -30.12 9.94
CA THR A 174 9.67 -30.71 9.43
C THR A 174 10.69 -30.94 10.53
N GLU A 175 10.34 -30.79 11.81
CA GLU A 175 11.29 -30.83 12.94
C GLU A 175 11.94 -32.22 13.12
N GLU A 176 11.20 -33.28 12.83
CA GLU A 176 11.66 -34.68 12.96
C GLU A 176 12.40 -35.18 11.70
N TYR A 177 12.62 -34.29 10.71
CA TYR A 177 13.23 -34.66 9.42
C TYR A 177 14.54 -33.92 9.21
N ASP A 178 15.55 -34.60 8.65
CA ASP A 178 16.84 -33.98 8.31
C ASP A 178 16.72 -32.76 7.40
N ASN A 179 15.71 -32.77 6.55
CA ASN A 179 15.43 -31.65 5.64
C ASN A 179 13.99 -31.69 5.10
N VAL A 180 13.55 -30.55 4.56
CA VAL A 180 12.21 -30.39 3.97
C VAL A 180 11.91 -31.41 2.86
N ARG A 181 12.94 -31.84 2.11
CA ARG A 181 12.81 -32.83 1.04
C ARG A 181 12.39 -34.19 1.58
N ALA A 182 13.01 -34.66 2.69
CA ALA A 182 12.69 -35.92 3.34
C ALA A 182 11.22 -35.91 3.80
N TYR A 183 10.80 -34.87 4.50
CA TYR A 183 9.41 -34.67 4.89
C TYR A 183 8.43 -34.74 3.70
N VAL A 184 8.74 -34.04 2.60
CA VAL A 184 7.86 -34.01 1.42
C VAL A 184 7.74 -35.39 0.78
N PHE A 185 8.82 -36.18 0.74
CA PHE A 185 8.78 -37.52 0.21
C PHE A 185 7.93 -38.45 1.08
N GLU A 186 8.05 -38.37 2.38
CA GLU A 186 7.23 -39.13 3.30
C GLU A 186 5.77 -38.72 3.26
N ARG A 187 5.46 -37.41 3.32
CA ARG A 187 4.11 -36.88 3.17
C ARG A 187 3.42 -37.40 1.91
N ASP A 188 4.16 -37.53 0.83
CA ASP A 188 3.67 -38.00 -0.46
C ASP A 188 3.77 -39.51 -0.61
N ASN A 189 4.13 -40.20 0.48
CA ASN A 189 4.30 -41.67 0.55
C ASN A 189 5.24 -42.20 -0.52
N TYR A 190 6.37 -41.47 -0.74
CA TYR A 190 7.39 -41.76 -1.76
C TYR A 190 6.80 -42.00 -3.17
N THR A 191 5.65 -41.39 -3.46
CA THR A 191 4.89 -41.58 -4.69
C THR A 191 4.97 -40.32 -5.60
N CYS A 192 5.34 -40.54 -6.85
CA CYS A 192 5.35 -39.46 -7.82
C CYS A 192 3.92 -38.92 -8.07
N LYS A 193 3.73 -37.61 -7.95
CA LYS A 193 2.41 -36.98 -8.13
C LYS A 193 1.90 -37.03 -9.57
N ILE A 194 2.79 -37.23 -10.56
CA ILE A 194 2.43 -37.32 -11.98
C ILE A 194 2.09 -38.75 -12.36
N CYS A 195 3.06 -39.65 -12.31
CA CYS A 195 2.88 -41.04 -12.78
C CYS A 195 2.34 -42.01 -11.72
N LYS A 196 2.20 -41.58 -10.46
CA LYS A 196 1.67 -42.36 -9.34
C LYS A 196 2.46 -43.61 -8.98
N LYS A 197 3.69 -43.78 -9.49
CA LYS A 197 4.59 -44.88 -9.17
C LYS A 197 5.51 -44.51 -8.00
N LYS A 198 6.01 -45.53 -7.26
CA LYS A 198 6.94 -45.36 -6.13
C LYS A 198 8.38 -45.60 -6.52
N GLU A 199 8.61 -46.46 -7.50
CA GLU A 199 9.94 -46.87 -7.92
C GLU A 199 10.65 -45.83 -8.75
N GLY A 200 11.93 -45.57 -8.44
CA GLY A 200 12.77 -44.63 -9.19
C GLY A 200 13.34 -43.48 -8.37
N VAL A 201 14.20 -42.68 -8.98
CA VAL A 201 14.83 -41.52 -8.32
C VAL A 201 13.83 -40.39 -8.15
N LEU A 202 13.56 -40.02 -6.91
CA LEU A 202 12.64 -38.96 -6.53
C LEU A 202 13.33 -37.60 -6.41
N GLN A 203 12.61 -36.56 -6.83
CA GLN A 203 13.00 -35.16 -6.69
C GLN A 203 11.85 -34.33 -6.13
N ALA A 204 12.19 -33.32 -5.30
CA ALA A 204 11.22 -32.33 -4.82
C ALA A 204 11.08 -31.20 -5.85
N HIS A 205 9.90 -31.11 -6.47
CA HIS A 205 9.55 -30.10 -7.48
C HIS A 205 8.85 -28.92 -6.80
N HIS A 206 9.25 -27.68 -7.18
CA HIS A 206 8.56 -26.46 -6.74
C HIS A 206 7.32 -26.20 -7.60
N ILE A 207 6.13 -26.27 -7.00
CA ILE A 207 4.84 -25.99 -7.65
C ILE A 207 4.84 -24.55 -8.17
N ILE A 208 5.23 -23.59 -7.34
CA ILE A 208 5.56 -22.22 -7.74
C ILE A 208 7.08 -22.15 -7.77
N GLN A 209 7.64 -21.90 -8.94
CA GLN A 209 9.10 -21.89 -9.12
C GLN A 209 9.75 -20.76 -8.33
N LYS A 210 11.00 -20.97 -7.87
CA LYS A 210 11.77 -19.93 -7.14
C LYS A 210 11.92 -18.62 -7.93
N LYS A 211 12.03 -18.68 -9.25
CA LYS A 211 12.08 -17.50 -10.12
C LYS A 211 10.78 -16.68 -10.09
N ASP A 212 9.64 -17.33 -9.82
CA ASP A 212 8.31 -16.73 -9.76
C ASP A 212 7.90 -16.39 -8.31
N GLY A 213 8.84 -16.51 -7.36
CA GLY A 213 8.65 -16.15 -5.95
C GLY A 213 8.22 -17.30 -5.05
N GLY A 214 8.28 -18.54 -5.54
CA GLY A 214 8.01 -19.74 -4.74
C GLY A 214 9.00 -19.95 -3.59
N SER A 215 8.50 -20.45 -2.47
CA SER A 215 9.28 -20.75 -1.25
C SER A 215 9.62 -22.23 -1.16
N ASP A 216 10.58 -22.56 -0.29
CA ASP A 216 10.93 -23.95 0.05
C ASP A 216 9.97 -24.56 1.08
N ARG A 217 8.79 -23.99 1.30
CA ARG A 217 7.78 -24.57 2.20
C ARG A 217 7.27 -25.90 1.69
N PRO A 218 6.98 -26.85 2.58
CA PRO A 218 6.47 -28.17 2.19
C PRO A 218 5.26 -28.10 1.25
N GLU A 219 4.33 -27.16 1.47
CA GLU A 219 3.11 -26.99 0.67
C GLU A 219 3.41 -26.57 -0.78
N ASN A 220 4.56 -25.93 -1.02
CA ASN A 220 5.01 -25.55 -2.36
C ASN A 220 5.85 -26.61 -3.05
N LEU A 221 6.06 -27.76 -2.41
CA LEU A 221 6.86 -28.86 -2.94
C LEU A 221 5.99 -30.09 -3.24
N ALA A 222 6.31 -30.78 -4.31
CA ALA A 222 5.67 -32.04 -4.72
C ALA A 222 6.74 -33.07 -5.07
N THR A 223 6.48 -34.34 -4.74
CA THR A 223 7.36 -35.44 -5.07
C THR A 223 7.18 -35.86 -6.52
N LEU A 224 8.24 -35.84 -7.33
CA LEU A 224 8.25 -36.29 -8.72
C LEU A 224 9.42 -37.23 -8.95
N HIS A 225 9.26 -38.18 -9.88
CA HIS A 225 10.41 -38.88 -10.44
C HIS A 225 11.27 -37.94 -11.27
N LYS A 226 12.58 -38.17 -11.29
CA LYS A 226 13.51 -37.36 -12.09
C LYS A 226 13.06 -37.24 -13.56
N ILE A 227 12.65 -38.34 -14.18
CA ILE A 227 12.16 -38.36 -15.56
C ILE A 227 10.91 -37.51 -15.72
N CYS A 228 9.91 -37.71 -14.85
CA CYS A 228 8.66 -36.91 -14.88
C CYS A 228 8.91 -35.42 -14.62
N HIS A 229 9.88 -35.08 -13.79
CA HIS A 229 10.30 -33.71 -13.51
C HIS A 229 10.94 -33.05 -14.73
N ASP A 230 11.85 -33.75 -15.40
CA ASP A 230 12.54 -33.25 -16.59
C ASP A 230 11.57 -33.10 -17.76
N ASP A 231 10.68 -34.07 -17.97
CA ASP A 231 9.66 -34.03 -19.04
C ASP A 231 8.60 -32.93 -18.77
N PHE A 232 8.23 -32.72 -17.52
CA PHE A 232 7.36 -31.62 -17.15
C PHE A 232 8.00 -30.25 -17.47
N HIS A 233 9.28 -30.08 -17.16
CA HIS A 233 10.01 -28.85 -17.47
C HIS A 233 10.25 -28.64 -18.98
N LYS A 234 10.35 -29.72 -19.78
CA LYS A 234 10.41 -29.68 -21.23
C LYS A 234 9.04 -29.42 -21.87
N GLY A 235 7.94 -29.49 -21.07
CA GLY A 235 6.57 -29.34 -21.60
C GLY A 235 6.01 -30.60 -22.29
N LEU A 236 6.69 -31.75 -22.18
CA LEU A 236 6.23 -33.03 -22.71
C LEU A 236 5.08 -33.62 -21.90
N ILE A 237 5.03 -33.32 -20.62
CA ILE A 237 3.95 -33.72 -19.71
C ILE A 237 3.24 -32.48 -19.22
N GLN A 238 1.91 -32.45 -19.34
CA GLN A 238 1.07 -31.43 -18.74
C GLN A 238 0.43 -31.95 -17.45
N HIS A 239 0.73 -31.31 -16.33
CA HIS A 239 0.09 -31.63 -15.04
C HIS A 239 -0.23 -30.34 -14.29
N LYS A 240 -1.42 -30.26 -13.73
CA LYS A 240 -1.88 -29.10 -12.97
C LYS A 240 -1.78 -29.38 -11.49
N PHE A 241 -0.78 -28.78 -10.83
CA PHE A 241 -0.67 -28.82 -9.38
C PHE A 241 -1.60 -27.81 -8.71
N SER A 242 -2.18 -28.20 -7.57
CA SER A 242 -2.90 -27.27 -6.70
C SER A 242 -1.90 -26.25 -6.14
N LYS A 243 -2.16 -24.97 -6.36
CA LYS A 243 -1.30 -23.92 -5.81
C LYS A 243 -1.46 -23.87 -4.28
N PRO A 244 -0.35 -23.79 -3.53
CA PRO A 244 -0.40 -23.69 -2.08
C PRO A 244 -1.09 -22.38 -1.66
N LYS A 245 -1.78 -22.40 -0.52
CA LYS A 245 -2.28 -21.19 0.11
C LYS A 245 -1.10 -20.36 0.62
N GLU A 246 -0.99 -19.11 0.17
CA GLU A 246 0.04 -18.18 0.62
C GLU A 246 -0.55 -17.20 1.64
N TYR A 247 0.00 -17.20 2.86
CA TYR A 247 -0.35 -16.24 3.92
C TYR A 247 0.64 -15.07 4.00
N LYS A 248 1.16 -14.66 2.85
CA LYS A 248 2.17 -13.60 2.75
C LYS A 248 1.63 -12.24 3.18
N ILE A 249 0.38 -11.97 2.88
CA ILE A 249 -0.29 -10.71 3.22
C ILE A 249 -0.52 -10.65 4.73
N GLU A 250 -1.08 -11.71 5.30
CA GLU A 250 -1.37 -11.85 6.73
C GLU A 250 -0.10 -11.74 7.57
N THR A 251 0.96 -12.42 7.16
CA THR A 251 2.28 -12.34 7.80
C THR A 251 2.84 -10.91 7.75
N GLN A 252 2.74 -10.22 6.60
CA GLN A 252 3.21 -8.85 6.47
C GLN A 252 2.46 -7.90 7.40
N VAL A 253 1.13 -7.98 7.45
CA VAL A 253 0.30 -7.15 8.33
C VAL A 253 0.65 -7.39 9.79
N THR A 254 0.80 -8.67 10.18
CA THR A 254 1.19 -9.04 11.55
C THR A 254 2.55 -8.46 11.95
N ILE A 255 3.54 -8.45 11.05
CA ILE A 255 4.87 -7.90 11.32
C ILE A 255 4.85 -6.37 11.43
N ILE A 256 4.16 -5.67 10.52
CA ILE A 256 4.25 -4.19 10.44
C ILE A 256 3.41 -3.45 11.46
N LYS A 257 2.39 -4.08 12.06
CA LYS A 257 1.43 -3.44 12.97
C LYS A 257 2.10 -2.73 14.14
N ASP A 258 3.00 -3.42 14.86
CA ASP A 258 3.65 -2.87 16.05
C ASP A 258 4.60 -1.73 15.70
N PHE A 259 5.27 -1.83 14.53
CA PHE A 259 6.13 -0.75 14.02
C PHE A 259 5.32 0.49 13.65
N ILE A 260 4.12 0.35 13.07
CA ILE A 260 3.23 1.48 12.75
C ILE A 260 2.79 2.17 14.03
N VAL A 261 2.31 1.39 15.02
CA VAL A 261 1.84 1.93 16.31
C VAL A 261 2.97 2.65 17.04
N ASN A 262 4.15 2.03 17.14
CA ASN A 262 5.30 2.62 17.83
C ASN A 262 5.80 3.90 17.15
N GLU A 263 5.80 3.96 15.80
CA GLU A 263 6.18 5.18 15.08
C GLU A 263 5.14 6.29 15.23
N LEU A 264 3.84 5.98 15.28
CA LEU A 264 2.78 6.97 15.49
C LEU A 264 2.77 7.50 16.91
N ARG A 265 3.05 6.66 17.93
CA ARG A 265 3.14 7.07 19.35
C ARG A 265 4.21 8.11 19.62
N LYS A 266 5.19 8.29 18.74
CA LYS A 266 6.19 9.35 18.88
C LYS A 266 5.60 10.75 18.71
N ASP A 267 4.52 10.86 17.93
CA ASP A 267 3.95 12.15 17.51
C ASP A 267 2.51 12.37 18.00
N PHE A 268 1.78 11.28 18.34
CA PHE A 268 0.35 11.32 18.60
C PHE A 268 -0.06 10.44 19.79
N ASP A 269 -1.20 10.75 20.41
CA ASP A 269 -1.91 9.83 21.30
C ASP A 269 -2.54 8.72 20.43
N VAL A 270 -2.15 7.45 20.68
CA VAL A 270 -2.53 6.31 19.82
C VAL A 270 -3.26 5.25 20.63
N GLU A 271 -4.49 5.00 20.23
CA GLU A 271 -5.33 3.89 20.68
C GLU A 271 -5.38 2.76 19.63
N ILE A 272 -5.60 1.55 20.09
CA ILE A 272 -5.64 0.35 19.25
C ILE A 272 -7.06 -0.21 19.26
N THR A 273 -7.53 -0.63 18.06
CA THR A 273 -8.79 -1.38 17.88
C THR A 273 -8.58 -2.62 17.04
N PHE A 274 -9.61 -3.46 16.96
CA PHE A 274 -9.56 -4.75 16.27
C PHE A 274 -10.67 -4.86 15.21
N GLY A 275 -10.44 -5.65 14.17
CA GLY A 275 -11.32 -5.77 13.02
C GLY A 275 -12.76 -6.19 13.32
N HIS A 276 -12.99 -7.00 14.38
CA HIS A 276 -14.36 -7.37 14.78
C HIS A 276 -15.15 -6.16 15.33
N ILE A 277 -14.47 -5.24 16.04
CA ILE A 277 -15.06 -3.99 16.55
C ILE A 277 -15.38 -3.07 15.36
N THR A 278 -14.44 -2.90 14.45
CA THR A 278 -14.62 -2.13 13.21
C THR A 278 -15.80 -2.65 12.39
N LYS A 279 -15.88 -3.98 12.19
CA LYS A 279 -17.00 -4.61 11.47
C LYS A 279 -18.34 -4.29 12.15
N ARG A 280 -18.45 -4.46 13.47
CA ARG A 280 -19.66 -4.14 14.25
C ARG A 280 -20.07 -2.68 14.09
N ASN A 281 -19.11 -1.76 14.25
CA ASN A 281 -19.36 -0.32 14.12
C ASN A 281 -19.77 0.05 12.69
N ARG A 282 -19.13 -0.52 11.66
CA ARG A 282 -19.48 -0.29 10.26
C ARG A 282 -20.90 -0.75 9.94
N MET A 283 -21.31 -1.92 10.43
CA MET A 283 -22.69 -2.42 10.27
C MET A 283 -23.70 -1.52 10.99
N ARG A 284 -23.41 -1.12 12.24
CA ARG A 284 -24.25 -0.19 13.02
C ARG A 284 -24.45 1.15 12.30
N LEU A 285 -23.41 1.64 11.61
CA LEU A 285 -23.43 2.90 10.86
C LEU A 285 -23.98 2.75 9.44
N ASN A 286 -24.35 1.52 9.03
CA ASN A 286 -24.80 1.19 7.68
C ASN A 286 -23.84 1.69 6.58
N LEU A 287 -22.53 1.49 6.77
CA LEU A 287 -21.50 1.89 5.83
C LEU A 287 -21.07 0.72 4.93
N PRO A 288 -20.83 0.94 3.64
CA PRO A 288 -20.33 -0.09 2.73
C PRO A 288 -18.93 -0.54 3.13
N LYS A 289 -18.52 -1.74 2.71
CA LYS A 289 -17.20 -2.27 2.99
C LYS A 289 -16.15 -1.65 2.06
N SER A 290 -15.28 -0.81 2.61
CA SER A 290 -14.04 -0.34 1.98
C SER A 290 -13.08 0.11 3.07
N HIS A 291 -11.79 0.21 2.77
CA HIS A 291 -10.78 0.69 3.72
C HIS A 291 -11.10 2.11 4.23
N CYS A 292 -11.64 2.96 3.38
CA CYS A 292 -12.04 4.32 3.76
C CYS A 292 -13.18 4.31 4.78
N PHE A 293 -14.24 3.51 4.57
CA PHE A 293 -15.38 3.43 5.49
C PHE A 293 -15.06 2.65 6.77
N ASP A 294 -14.18 1.66 6.69
CA ASP A 294 -13.66 0.99 7.87
C ASP A 294 -12.86 1.97 8.74
N ALA A 295 -12.07 2.88 8.14
CA ALA A 295 -11.40 3.96 8.87
C ALA A 295 -12.39 4.93 9.56
N VAL A 296 -13.56 5.21 8.97
CA VAL A 296 -14.64 5.98 9.63
C VAL A 296 -15.23 5.20 10.81
N ALA A 297 -15.48 3.89 10.63
CA ALA A 297 -16.03 3.03 11.67
C ALA A 297 -15.07 2.83 12.85
N ILE A 298 -13.76 2.89 12.62
CA ILE A 298 -12.70 2.84 13.65
C ILE A 298 -12.84 4.00 14.63
N CYS A 299 -13.18 5.20 14.16
CA CYS A 299 -13.41 6.36 15.04
C CYS A 299 -14.65 6.23 15.93
N ASN A 300 -15.46 5.20 15.75
CA ASN A 300 -16.64 4.85 16.55
C ASN A 300 -17.63 6.02 16.80
N PRO A 301 -18.01 6.83 15.80
CA PRO A 301 -19.00 7.89 16.02
C PRO A 301 -20.39 7.30 16.31
N LYS A 302 -21.21 8.01 17.09
CA LYS A 302 -22.61 7.61 17.33
C LYS A 302 -23.43 7.63 16.03
N LYS A 303 -23.20 8.63 15.20
CA LYS A 303 -23.84 8.82 13.87
C LYS A 303 -22.84 9.49 12.93
N VAL A 304 -22.97 9.26 11.64
CA VAL A 304 -22.11 9.86 10.61
C VAL A 304 -22.95 10.75 9.70
N GLU A 305 -22.51 11.99 9.51
CA GLU A 305 -23.04 12.88 8.49
C GLU A 305 -22.56 12.42 7.10
N ARG A 306 -23.23 12.90 6.04
CA ARG A 306 -22.87 12.57 4.66
C ARG A 306 -21.39 12.84 4.40
N ILE A 307 -20.68 11.85 3.86
CA ILE A 307 -19.30 12.00 3.40
C ILE A 307 -19.35 12.67 2.01
N ASN A 308 -18.86 13.90 1.91
CA ASN A 308 -18.98 14.68 0.68
C ASN A 308 -17.90 14.34 -0.36
N SER A 309 -16.73 13.89 0.08
CA SER A 309 -15.60 13.56 -0.79
C SER A 309 -14.68 12.53 -0.18
N ILE A 310 -14.24 11.60 -0.98
CA ILE A 310 -13.22 10.60 -0.63
C ILE A 310 -12.01 10.85 -1.51
N TYR A 311 -10.83 10.87 -0.89
CA TYR A 311 -9.58 11.03 -1.62
C TYR A 311 -8.97 9.66 -1.95
N LYS A 312 -8.84 9.34 -3.24
CA LYS A 312 -8.01 8.23 -3.68
C LYS A 312 -6.57 8.73 -3.80
N ARG A 313 -5.63 7.99 -3.19
CA ARG A 313 -4.20 8.32 -3.18
C ARG A 313 -3.38 7.12 -3.62
N VAL A 314 -2.28 7.38 -4.29
CA VAL A 314 -1.35 6.33 -4.71
C VAL A 314 0.08 6.69 -4.28
N CYS A 315 0.75 5.76 -3.61
CA CYS A 315 2.16 5.90 -3.29
C CYS A 315 3.01 5.55 -4.50
N ILE A 316 3.71 6.54 -5.03
CA ILE A 316 4.62 6.37 -6.16
C ILE A 316 6.07 6.22 -5.74
N PRO A 317 6.90 5.58 -6.55
CA PRO A 317 8.33 5.53 -6.32
C PRO A 317 8.96 6.92 -6.54
N HIS A 318 9.67 7.41 -5.52
CA HIS A 318 10.56 8.55 -5.67
C HIS A 318 11.94 8.06 -6.12
N GLY A 319 12.58 8.80 -7.00
CA GLY A 319 13.91 8.52 -7.49
C GLY A 319 13.95 7.88 -8.86
N ARG A 320 15.11 7.99 -9.48
CA ARG A 320 15.35 7.56 -10.86
C ARG A 320 15.89 6.17 -10.91
N TYR A 321 15.38 5.41 -11.83
CA TYR A 321 15.91 4.12 -12.16
C TYR A 321 16.91 4.30 -13.31
N GLN A 322 18.21 4.19 -13.03
CA GLN A 322 19.22 4.12 -14.08
C GLN A 322 19.35 2.66 -14.53
N LEU A 323 19.01 2.39 -15.77
CA LEU A 323 19.38 1.15 -16.41
C LEU A 323 20.90 1.14 -16.63
N SER A 324 21.59 0.12 -16.11
CA SER A 324 23.04 0.01 -16.23
C SER A 324 23.52 -0.52 -17.59
N LYS A 325 22.60 -0.91 -18.46
CA LYS A 325 22.83 -1.46 -19.80
C LYS A 325 21.88 -0.85 -20.81
N GLY A 326 22.37 -0.52 -21.95
CA GLY A 326 21.66 0.09 -23.07
C GLY A 326 22.39 1.32 -23.57
N ILE A 327 21.96 1.84 -24.70
CA ILE A 327 22.44 3.10 -25.25
C ILE A 327 21.99 4.19 -24.28
N ARG A 328 22.91 4.78 -23.54
CA ARG A 328 22.63 5.74 -22.46
C ARG A 328 21.83 6.96 -22.92
N SER A 329 21.94 7.30 -24.20
CA SER A 329 21.21 8.39 -24.85
C SER A 329 19.71 8.18 -24.90
N GLU A 330 19.23 6.94 -24.98
CA GLU A 330 17.80 6.63 -25.12
C GLU A 330 17.02 6.67 -23.80
N HIS A 331 17.72 6.64 -22.66
CA HIS A 331 17.10 6.51 -21.34
C HIS A 331 17.45 7.63 -20.35
N ILE A 332 17.86 8.78 -20.86
CA ILE A 332 18.13 9.95 -20.00
C ILE A 332 16.79 10.56 -19.58
N LEU A 333 16.35 10.23 -18.38
CA LEU A 333 15.22 10.93 -17.75
C LEU A 333 15.68 12.35 -17.35
N PRO A 334 14.93 13.40 -17.71
CA PRO A 334 15.25 14.77 -17.38
C PRO A 334 15.41 14.95 -15.86
N LYS A 335 16.50 15.61 -15.45
CA LYS A 335 16.75 15.96 -14.04
C LYS A 335 16.06 17.26 -13.71
N GLY A 336 15.05 17.32 -12.89
CA GLY A 336 14.35 18.56 -12.55
C GLY A 336 13.09 18.77 -13.37
N LYS A 337 12.63 20.02 -13.42
CA LYS A 337 11.45 20.42 -14.19
C LYS A 337 11.76 20.47 -15.68
N VAL A 338 10.82 20.07 -16.50
CA VAL A 338 10.85 20.22 -17.95
C VAL A 338 9.71 21.16 -18.33
N PHE A 339 10.00 22.29 -18.94
CA PHE A 339 9.00 23.34 -19.22
C PHE A 339 8.10 23.69 -18.02
N GLY A 340 8.71 23.72 -16.81
CA GLY A 340 7.99 24.03 -15.57
C GLY A 340 7.27 22.84 -14.90
N PHE A 341 7.19 21.66 -15.53
CA PHE A 341 6.48 20.49 -15.02
C PHE A 341 7.40 19.44 -14.40
N ASN A 342 6.93 18.84 -13.29
CA ASN A 342 7.53 17.66 -12.68
C ASN A 342 6.82 16.39 -13.13
N GLN A 343 7.47 15.24 -12.95
CA GLN A 343 6.78 13.96 -13.05
C GLN A 343 5.74 13.86 -11.94
N TRP A 344 4.57 13.34 -12.27
CA TRP A 344 3.40 13.20 -11.38
C TRP A 344 2.75 14.53 -10.96
N ASP A 345 3.01 15.63 -11.67
CA ASP A 345 2.17 16.82 -11.56
C ASP A 345 0.76 16.47 -12.03
N LYS A 346 -0.24 16.94 -11.28
CA LYS A 346 -1.66 16.83 -11.66
C LYS A 346 -1.98 17.91 -12.67
N VAL A 347 -2.53 17.50 -13.78
CA VAL A 347 -2.75 18.35 -14.95
C VAL A 347 -4.16 18.19 -15.52
N LYS A 348 -4.60 19.20 -16.24
CA LYS A 348 -5.84 19.21 -17.02
C LYS A 348 -5.48 19.28 -18.50
N ILE A 349 -6.10 18.41 -19.30
CA ILE A 349 -6.01 18.36 -20.75
C ILE A 349 -7.40 18.07 -21.32
N ASN A 350 -7.86 18.84 -22.31
CA ASN A 350 -9.16 18.62 -22.96
C ASN A 350 -10.30 18.30 -21.97
N ASN A 351 -10.40 19.06 -20.88
CA ASN A 351 -11.33 18.84 -19.76
C ASN A 351 -11.14 17.55 -18.94
N GLN A 352 -10.17 16.70 -19.27
CA GLN A 352 -9.82 15.54 -18.47
C GLN A 352 -8.69 15.86 -17.48
N ILE A 353 -8.74 15.22 -16.31
CA ILE A 353 -7.70 15.33 -15.29
C ILE A 353 -6.81 14.10 -15.38
N GLY A 354 -5.50 14.33 -15.40
CA GLY A 354 -4.50 13.27 -15.42
C GLY A 354 -3.24 13.63 -14.67
N PHE A 355 -2.24 12.73 -14.74
CA PHE A 355 -0.93 12.89 -14.11
C PHE A 355 0.18 12.70 -15.14
N ILE A 356 1.23 13.50 -15.06
CA ILE A 356 2.38 13.39 -15.97
C ILE A 356 3.20 12.14 -15.61
N LYS A 357 3.15 11.11 -16.45
CA LYS A 357 3.88 9.85 -16.29
C LYS A 357 5.28 9.94 -16.89
N GLY A 358 5.37 10.40 -18.13
CA GLY A 358 6.62 10.54 -18.89
C GLY A 358 6.85 11.98 -19.30
N ARG A 359 8.12 12.40 -19.32
CA ARG A 359 8.54 13.75 -19.77
C ARG A 359 9.71 13.61 -20.72
N ARG A 360 9.61 14.25 -21.87
CA ARG A 360 10.68 14.37 -22.86
C ARG A 360 11.23 15.78 -22.88
N THR A 361 12.53 15.91 -23.08
CA THR A 361 13.19 17.23 -23.20
C THR A 361 12.68 18.04 -24.40
N SER A 362 12.11 17.37 -25.40
CA SER A 362 11.44 17.98 -26.55
C SER A 362 10.10 18.68 -26.22
N GLY A 363 9.63 18.62 -24.97
CA GLY A 363 8.38 19.26 -24.54
C GLY A 363 7.12 18.42 -24.73
N PHE A 364 7.26 17.13 -25.07
CA PHE A 364 6.14 16.20 -25.16
C PHE A 364 6.05 15.32 -23.93
N PHE A 365 4.84 15.15 -23.40
CA PHE A 365 4.57 14.42 -22.16
C PHE A 365 3.58 13.28 -22.39
N ASP A 366 3.75 12.20 -21.62
CA ASP A 366 2.77 11.13 -21.53
C ASP A 366 1.93 11.32 -20.26
N ILE A 367 0.60 11.28 -20.42
CA ILE A 367 -0.36 11.53 -19.35
C ILE A 367 -1.12 10.25 -19.03
N CYS A 368 -1.28 9.95 -17.75
CA CYS A 368 -1.99 8.79 -17.25
C CYS A 368 -3.04 9.16 -16.20
N ASP A 369 -3.93 8.21 -15.91
CA ASP A 369 -4.83 8.27 -14.77
C ASP A 369 -4.08 7.99 -13.44
N ILE A 370 -4.82 7.98 -12.33
CA ILE A 370 -4.26 7.71 -11.00
C ILE A 370 -3.74 6.26 -10.86
N ASP A 371 -4.28 5.31 -11.61
CA ASP A 371 -3.86 3.90 -11.60
C ASP A 371 -2.66 3.65 -12.52
N GLY A 372 -2.27 4.63 -13.32
CA GLY A 372 -1.13 4.58 -14.23
C GLY A 372 -1.46 4.14 -15.65
N ASN A 373 -2.76 4.03 -16.02
CA ASN A 373 -3.20 3.76 -17.38
C ASN A 373 -3.04 5.03 -18.23
N ASN A 374 -2.56 4.89 -19.45
CA ASN A 374 -2.32 6.04 -20.30
C ASN A 374 -3.65 6.65 -20.76
N ILE A 375 -3.81 7.96 -20.56
CA ILE A 375 -4.92 8.78 -21.10
C ILE A 375 -4.52 9.32 -22.47
N SER A 376 -3.30 9.87 -22.56
CA SER A 376 -2.80 10.45 -23.79
C SER A 376 -1.27 10.29 -23.90
N HIS A 377 -0.79 10.11 -25.11
CA HIS A 377 0.62 10.02 -25.43
C HIS A 377 1.10 11.25 -26.18
N SER A 378 2.33 11.68 -25.92
CA SER A 378 3.02 12.72 -26.70
C SER A 378 2.25 14.05 -26.80
N VAL A 379 1.68 14.52 -25.67
CA VAL A 379 0.99 15.80 -25.59
C VAL A 379 1.99 16.92 -25.41
N LYS A 380 1.85 18.01 -26.17
CA LYS A 380 2.73 19.18 -26.06
C LYS A 380 2.47 19.93 -24.74
N TYR A 381 3.52 20.41 -24.09
CA TYR A 381 3.42 21.09 -22.79
C TYR A 381 2.52 22.33 -22.82
N THR A 382 2.36 22.97 -23.98
CA THR A 382 1.48 24.15 -24.17
C THR A 382 -0.02 23.84 -24.08
N GLU A 383 -0.40 22.58 -24.30
CA GLU A 383 -1.79 22.10 -24.24
C GLU A 383 -2.19 21.64 -22.83
N ILE A 384 -1.25 21.72 -21.90
CA ILE A 384 -1.40 21.14 -20.57
C ILE A 384 -1.49 22.26 -19.53
N GLN A 385 -2.56 22.27 -18.75
CA GLN A 385 -2.70 23.14 -17.59
C GLN A 385 -2.32 22.41 -16.31
N ARG A 386 -1.30 22.90 -15.57
CA ARG A 386 -0.92 22.34 -14.28
C ARG A 386 -1.93 22.76 -13.21
N LEU A 387 -2.49 21.80 -12.50
CA LEU A 387 -3.41 21.99 -11.37
C LEU A 387 -2.66 21.97 -10.02
N CYS A 388 -1.79 21.00 -9.80
CA CYS A 388 -0.93 20.97 -8.61
C CYS A 388 0.33 20.14 -8.86
N SER A 389 1.37 20.36 -8.04
CA SER A 389 2.65 19.70 -8.17
C SER A 389 2.75 18.47 -7.26
N ASN A 390 3.29 17.38 -7.79
CA ASN A 390 3.70 16.15 -7.07
C ASN A 390 2.66 15.54 -6.10
N ASN A 391 1.38 15.73 -6.38
CA ASN A 391 0.31 15.25 -5.51
C ASN A 391 -0.59 14.26 -6.26
N ILE A 392 -0.31 12.95 -6.12
CA ILE A 392 -1.15 11.91 -6.72
C ILE A 392 -2.34 11.66 -5.80
N MET A 393 -3.30 12.56 -5.91
CA MET A 393 -4.54 12.51 -5.18
C MET A 393 -5.69 12.92 -6.10
N GLU A 394 -6.71 12.10 -6.13
CA GLU A 394 -7.95 12.36 -6.84
C GLU A 394 -9.11 12.37 -5.86
N VAL A 395 -10.10 13.23 -6.11
CA VAL A 395 -11.34 13.23 -5.35
C VAL A 395 -12.34 12.33 -6.07
N ILE A 396 -12.74 11.25 -5.41
CA ILE A 396 -13.85 10.42 -5.88
C ILE A 396 -15.12 11.02 -5.30
N ALA A 397 -16.14 11.20 -6.14
CA ALA A 397 -17.46 11.57 -5.66
C ALA A 397 -17.95 10.56 -4.64
N SER A 398 -18.62 11.03 -3.59
CA SER A 398 -19.28 10.14 -2.62
C SER A 398 -20.17 9.16 -3.37
N PRO A 399 -20.17 7.86 -3.00
CA PRO A 399 -21.10 6.91 -3.59
C PRO A 399 -22.54 7.45 -3.46
N PRO A 400 -23.42 7.24 -4.47
CA PRO A 400 -24.82 7.60 -4.37
C PRO A 400 -25.38 7.00 -3.07
N LYS A 401 -26.37 7.67 -2.46
CA LYS A 401 -27.10 7.09 -1.34
C LYS A 401 -27.57 5.72 -1.81
N THR A 402 -27.05 4.65 -1.21
CA THR A 402 -27.69 3.34 -1.31
C THR A 402 -29.09 3.56 -0.74
N GLU A 403 -30.08 3.50 -1.59
CA GLU A 403 -31.46 3.38 -1.15
C GLU A 403 -31.49 2.22 -0.17
N VAL A 404 -32.01 2.49 1.02
CA VAL A 404 -32.22 1.51 2.05
C VAL A 404 -33.13 0.46 1.43
N MET A 405 -32.59 -0.66 0.94
CA MET A 405 -33.41 -1.83 0.68
C MET A 405 -34.02 -2.20 2.03
N GLY A 406 -35.31 -1.92 2.16
CA GLY A 406 -36.09 -2.26 3.31
C GLY A 406 -35.95 -3.76 3.58
N ILE A 407 -35.33 -4.06 4.71
CA ILE A 407 -35.48 -5.39 5.33
C ILE A 407 -36.94 -5.48 5.70
N ARG A 408 -37.73 -6.17 4.89
CA ARG A 408 -39.05 -6.66 5.31
C ARG A 408 -38.78 -7.54 6.52
N SER A 409 -39.30 -7.10 7.65
CA SER A 409 -39.49 -7.95 8.83
C SER A 409 -40.43 -9.11 8.43
N GLU A 410 -39.86 -10.22 8.00
CA GLU A 410 -40.62 -11.47 8.02
C GLU A 410 -40.70 -11.93 9.47
N THR A 411 -41.86 -11.76 10.00
CA THR A 411 -42.38 -12.32 11.24
C THR A 411 -42.13 -13.83 11.24
N ILE A 412 -41.29 -14.29 12.15
CA ILE A 412 -41.18 -15.71 12.47
C ILE A 412 -42.32 -15.99 13.49
N LEU A 413 -43.31 -16.74 13.04
CA LEU A 413 -44.19 -17.51 13.91
C LEU A 413 -43.48 -18.78 14.37
#